data_fb948c6d442280417b7d990b9e58fb0c
#
_entry.id   fb948c6d442280417b7d990b9e58fb0c
#
_cell.length_a   1.000
_cell.length_b   1.000
_cell.length_c   1.000
_cell.angle_alpha   90.00
_cell.angle_beta   90.00
_cell.angle_gamma   90.00
#
_symmetry.space_group_name_H-M   'P 1'
#
loop_
_entity.id
_entity.type
_entity.pdbx_description
1 polymer ?
#
loop_
_entity_poly.entity_id
_entity_poly.type
_entity_poly.pdbx_seq_one_letter_code
_entity_poly.pdbx_strand_id
1 'polypeptide(L)'
;MTIAFLSDLHLPYHGDAVQYKVLRWALMQAAEADLLVVTGDFTAAGDRQAIDAFAREMEKCPVPAVILCGNAEYRSTAENASSALRLQSPVRTNLGGWTVLSLCDGDARIPEEVYDALESADERTVVVGHHSLRSLRPPHRERMMQWRQAHPEVPLLTAHHHQFRRPDPVTTELPAADPDKNIGTEAALLFYDTETSKVRQEYYRTPVPEDFADWLGLSCRDPETDVPYAAAHNIRCVELRTDAVRMDRARILALLDGWRKSGGTTLSLHAPDVHPDPQKNGAWAEFAAFAAETKADRITLHVPQTSVASVKADPDLLSRMADFVGYALRDLPRFLVIGVENMHMTAKDTPDDNRRFGYVPEECRLWRDALTKATGKICGLHLDVGHARNNRPYSEKYCLGAWYAEIGREIVGYHLHQIDRRGDKWENHTPIDGWFGPLISYAGFFDAWQSGMLAKAPLILEIRIPRGYEVTVDALSRRT
;
A
#
# COMPACT_ATOMS: atom_id res chain seq x y z
N MET A 1 -8.19 -19.17 -29.70
CA MET A 1 -8.54 -19.33 -28.27
C MET A 1 -8.17 -18.05 -27.54
N THR A 2 -9.06 -17.58 -26.68
CA THR A 2 -8.81 -16.38 -25.84
C THR A 2 -8.48 -16.81 -24.42
N ILE A 3 -7.35 -16.34 -23.87
CA ILE A 3 -6.91 -16.61 -22.50
C ILE A 3 -6.99 -15.31 -21.72
N ALA A 4 -7.70 -15.32 -20.57
CA ALA A 4 -7.65 -14.24 -19.60
C ALA A 4 -6.53 -14.49 -18.58
N PHE A 5 -5.78 -13.44 -18.23
CA PHE A 5 -4.67 -13.50 -17.26
C PHE A 5 -4.95 -12.60 -16.07
N LEU A 6 -4.97 -13.18 -14.88
CA LEU A 6 -5.07 -12.52 -13.58
C LEU A 6 -3.73 -12.68 -12.84
N SER A 7 -3.10 -11.57 -12.48
CA SER A 7 -1.76 -11.57 -11.91
C SER A 7 -1.67 -10.71 -10.66
N ASP A 8 -0.80 -11.08 -9.72
CA ASP A 8 -0.39 -10.23 -8.59
C ASP A 8 -1.59 -9.56 -7.89
N LEU A 9 -2.56 -10.35 -7.46
CA LEU A 9 -3.80 -9.88 -6.82
C LEU A 9 -3.59 -9.50 -5.36
N HIS A 10 -2.67 -10.18 -4.66
CA HIS A 10 -2.29 -9.94 -3.27
C HIS A 10 -3.46 -9.85 -2.29
N LEU A 11 -4.36 -10.83 -2.30
CA LEU A 11 -5.46 -10.90 -1.33
C LEU A 11 -4.91 -10.88 0.10
N PRO A 12 -5.31 -9.91 0.93
CA PRO A 12 -4.98 -9.92 2.35
C PRO A 12 -5.86 -10.91 3.13
N TYR A 13 -5.49 -11.17 4.38
CA TYR A 13 -6.28 -12.00 5.29
C TYR A 13 -7.67 -11.40 5.61
N HIS A 14 -7.89 -10.13 5.35
CA HIS A 14 -9.15 -9.42 5.58
C HIS A 14 -10.07 -9.52 4.35
N GLY A 15 -11.16 -10.26 4.46
CA GLY A 15 -12.09 -10.55 3.35
C GLY A 15 -12.86 -9.35 2.80
N ASP A 16 -12.88 -8.22 3.51
CA ASP A 16 -13.55 -6.97 3.07
C ASP A 16 -12.65 -6.07 2.23
N ALA A 17 -11.36 -6.40 2.09
CA ALA A 17 -10.41 -5.59 1.34
C ALA A 17 -10.80 -5.47 -0.15
N VAL A 18 -10.40 -4.36 -0.76
CA VAL A 18 -10.73 -4.01 -2.16
C VAL A 18 -10.28 -5.10 -3.14
N GLN A 19 -9.17 -5.77 -2.87
CA GLN A 19 -8.65 -6.86 -3.69
C GLN A 19 -9.68 -7.98 -3.93
N TYR A 20 -10.57 -8.25 -2.97
CA TYR A 20 -11.65 -9.23 -3.15
C TYR A 20 -12.74 -8.74 -4.13
N LYS A 21 -12.97 -7.43 -4.22
CA LYS A 21 -13.86 -6.87 -5.24
C LYS A 21 -13.25 -7.02 -6.63
N VAL A 22 -11.94 -6.75 -6.73
CA VAL A 22 -11.19 -6.93 -7.98
C VAL A 22 -11.21 -8.38 -8.43
N LEU A 23 -11.01 -9.35 -7.52
CA LEU A 23 -11.12 -10.77 -7.85
C LEU A 23 -12.49 -11.11 -8.45
N ARG A 24 -13.57 -10.72 -7.78
CA ARG A 24 -14.94 -11.00 -8.26
C ARG A 24 -15.23 -10.34 -9.60
N TRP A 25 -14.76 -9.10 -9.80
CA TRP A 25 -14.84 -8.43 -11.09
C TRP A 25 -14.06 -9.19 -12.17
N ALA A 26 -12.81 -9.60 -11.88
CA ALA A 26 -11.98 -10.34 -12.83
C ALA A 26 -12.63 -11.67 -13.24
N LEU A 27 -13.25 -12.40 -12.29
CA LEU A 27 -13.98 -13.63 -12.58
C LEU A 27 -15.20 -13.38 -13.48
N MET A 28 -15.92 -12.27 -13.30
CA MET A 28 -17.03 -11.91 -14.20
C MET A 28 -16.51 -11.59 -15.61
N GLN A 29 -15.41 -10.83 -15.72
CA GLN A 29 -14.81 -10.52 -17.02
C GLN A 29 -14.23 -11.78 -17.71
N ALA A 30 -13.73 -12.74 -16.95
CA ALA A 30 -13.16 -13.98 -17.47
C ALA A 30 -14.19 -14.82 -18.26
N ALA A 31 -15.51 -14.58 -18.12
CA ALA A 31 -16.55 -15.21 -18.93
C ALA A 31 -16.40 -14.91 -20.44
N GLU A 32 -15.65 -13.90 -20.84
CA GLU A 32 -15.34 -13.59 -22.25
C GLU A 32 -14.17 -14.42 -22.81
N ALA A 33 -13.53 -15.25 -21.99
CA ALA A 33 -12.38 -16.08 -22.36
C ALA A 33 -12.73 -17.56 -22.42
N ASP A 34 -11.88 -18.36 -23.04
CA ASP A 34 -11.96 -19.82 -23.02
C ASP A 34 -11.26 -20.42 -21.80
N LEU A 35 -10.31 -19.68 -21.21
CA LEU A 35 -9.47 -20.10 -20.10
C LEU A 35 -9.08 -18.89 -19.24
N LEU A 36 -9.07 -19.05 -17.92
CA LEU A 36 -8.42 -18.12 -16.99
C LEU A 36 -7.08 -18.68 -16.53
N VAL A 37 -6.02 -17.87 -16.58
CA VAL A 37 -4.71 -18.20 -16.00
C VAL A 37 -4.40 -17.23 -14.87
N VAL A 38 -4.24 -17.75 -13.65
CA VAL A 38 -3.77 -17.00 -12.50
C VAL A 38 -2.26 -17.20 -12.37
N THR A 39 -1.48 -16.12 -12.52
CA THR A 39 -0.02 -16.20 -12.66
C THR A 39 0.74 -15.92 -11.36
N GLY A 40 0.18 -16.30 -10.22
CA GLY A 40 0.83 -16.24 -8.91
C GLY A 40 0.56 -14.94 -8.12
N ASP A 41 1.08 -14.90 -6.91
CA ASP A 41 0.86 -13.85 -5.92
C ASP A 41 -0.64 -13.49 -5.79
N PHE A 42 -1.49 -14.55 -5.75
CA PHE A 42 -2.92 -14.36 -5.52
C PHE A 42 -3.23 -13.99 -4.07
N THR A 43 -2.32 -14.26 -3.13
CA THR A 43 -2.36 -13.77 -1.75
C THR A 43 -1.25 -12.75 -1.46
N ALA A 44 -1.43 -11.90 -0.46
CA ALA A 44 -0.42 -10.89 -0.10
C ALA A 44 0.81 -11.50 0.60
N ALA A 45 0.60 -12.52 1.43
CA ALA A 45 1.65 -13.14 2.25
C ALA A 45 1.48 -14.65 2.44
N GLY A 46 0.70 -15.33 1.60
CA GLY A 46 0.39 -16.75 1.77
C GLY A 46 -0.39 -17.04 3.06
N ASP A 47 -1.22 -16.12 3.51
CA ASP A 47 -2.07 -16.32 4.68
C ASP A 47 -3.15 -17.36 4.42
N ARG A 48 -3.39 -18.25 5.39
CA ARG A 48 -4.36 -19.34 5.24
C ARG A 48 -5.77 -18.85 4.94
N GLN A 49 -6.21 -17.79 5.59
CA GLN A 49 -7.55 -17.25 5.37
C GLN A 49 -7.71 -16.71 3.95
N ALA A 50 -6.68 -16.06 3.43
CA ALA A 50 -6.65 -15.56 2.06
C ALA A 50 -6.63 -16.70 1.03
N ILE A 51 -5.84 -17.77 1.27
CA ILE A 51 -5.81 -18.97 0.42
C ILE A 51 -7.19 -19.62 0.35
N ASP A 52 -7.82 -19.86 1.50
CA ASP A 52 -9.13 -20.49 1.57
C ASP A 52 -10.24 -19.60 0.95
N ALA A 53 -10.12 -18.28 1.08
CA ALA A 53 -11.04 -17.34 0.46
C ALA A 53 -10.87 -17.29 -1.06
N PHE A 54 -9.63 -17.29 -1.55
CA PHE A 54 -9.34 -17.38 -2.98
C PHE A 54 -9.91 -18.67 -3.57
N ALA A 55 -9.68 -19.83 -2.93
CA ALA A 55 -10.20 -21.09 -3.40
C ALA A 55 -11.75 -21.08 -3.55
N ARG A 56 -12.46 -20.55 -2.54
CA ARG A 56 -13.93 -20.42 -2.59
C ARG A 56 -14.42 -19.49 -3.70
N GLU A 57 -13.71 -18.40 -3.99
CA GLU A 57 -14.10 -17.52 -5.10
C GLU A 57 -13.81 -18.18 -6.45
N MET A 58 -12.70 -18.94 -6.57
CA MET A 58 -12.35 -19.67 -7.79
C MET A 58 -13.35 -20.78 -8.15
N GLU A 59 -14.06 -21.36 -7.17
CA GLU A 59 -15.18 -22.30 -7.45
C GLU A 59 -16.29 -21.67 -8.30
N LYS A 60 -16.37 -20.34 -8.32
CA LYS A 60 -17.36 -19.57 -9.11
C LYS A 60 -16.81 -19.14 -10.48
N CYS A 61 -15.59 -19.52 -10.81
CA CYS A 61 -15.00 -19.17 -12.09
C CYS A 61 -15.83 -19.74 -13.25
N PRO A 62 -16.28 -18.89 -14.21
CA PRO A 62 -17.17 -19.34 -15.28
C PRO A 62 -16.48 -20.19 -16.35
N VAL A 63 -15.15 -20.23 -16.36
CA VAL A 63 -14.32 -20.95 -17.34
C VAL A 63 -13.30 -21.83 -16.62
N PRO A 64 -12.72 -22.85 -17.30
CA PRO A 64 -11.59 -23.57 -16.76
C PRO A 64 -10.48 -22.62 -16.30
N ALA A 65 -9.77 -23.01 -15.22
CA ALA A 65 -8.70 -22.16 -14.69
C ALA A 65 -7.37 -22.93 -14.53
N VAL A 66 -6.27 -22.26 -14.85
CA VAL A 66 -4.90 -22.66 -14.53
C VAL A 66 -4.37 -21.74 -13.47
N ILE A 67 -3.90 -22.28 -12.35
CA ILE A 67 -3.42 -21.52 -11.21
C ILE A 67 -1.93 -21.83 -10.99
N LEU A 68 -1.09 -20.79 -10.96
CA LEU A 68 0.30 -20.83 -10.53
C LEU A 68 0.42 -20.20 -9.15
N CYS A 69 1.33 -20.70 -8.33
CA CYS A 69 1.75 -20.01 -7.11
C CYS A 69 2.88 -19.03 -7.43
N GLY A 70 2.86 -17.86 -6.83
CA GLY A 70 3.92 -16.86 -6.88
C GLY A 70 4.78 -16.86 -5.62
N ASN A 71 5.64 -15.86 -5.47
CA ASN A 71 6.57 -15.81 -4.34
C ASN A 71 5.88 -15.55 -3.00
N ALA A 72 4.72 -14.92 -2.98
CA ALA A 72 3.97 -14.71 -1.73
C ALA A 72 3.54 -16.03 -1.11
N GLU A 73 3.05 -16.98 -1.93
CA GLU A 73 2.65 -18.32 -1.50
C GLU A 73 3.86 -19.12 -1.00
N TYR A 74 5.00 -19.08 -1.70
CA TYR A 74 6.21 -19.82 -1.33
C TYR A 74 6.93 -19.27 -0.09
N ARG A 75 6.79 -17.98 0.22
CA ARG A 75 7.41 -17.35 1.41
C ARG A 75 6.62 -17.55 2.69
N SER A 76 5.45 -18.12 2.63
CA SER A 76 4.59 -18.38 3.78
C SER A 76 5.12 -19.52 4.66
N THR A 77 4.40 -19.84 5.73
CA THR A 77 4.72 -21.03 6.54
C THR A 77 4.62 -22.31 5.69
N ALA A 78 5.35 -23.35 6.04
CA ALA A 78 5.34 -24.62 5.30
C ALA A 78 3.91 -25.19 5.13
N GLU A 79 3.05 -25.03 6.14
CA GLU A 79 1.65 -25.47 6.10
C GLU A 79 0.83 -24.65 5.11
N ASN A 80 0.95 -23.34 5.15
CA ASN A 80 0.24 -22.44 4.24
C ASN A 80 0.72 -22.62 2.79
N ALA A 81 2.03 -22.68 2.58
CA ALA A 81 2.62 -22.97 1.26
C ALA A 81 2.09 -24.29 0.71
N SER A 82 2.07 -25.35 1.51
CA SER A 82 1.48 -26.65 1.12
C SER A 82 -0.01 -26.52 0.74
N SER A 83 -0.75 -25.65 1.41
CA SER A 83 -2.16 -25.43 1.11
C SER A 83 -2.35 -24.68 -0.21
N ALA A 84 -1.53 -23.66 -0.47
CA ALA A 84 -1.55 -22.92 -1.73
C ALA A 84 -1.12 -23.82 -2.91
N LEU A 85 -0.07 -24.62 -2.73
CA LEU A 85 0.42 -25.56 -3.76
C LEU A 85 -0.60 -26.63 -4.16
N ARG A 86 -1.59 -26.96 -3.30
CA ARG A 86 -2.70 -27.85 -3.70
C ARG A 86 -3.63 -27.22 -4.73
N LEU A 87 -3.65 -25.90 -4.85
CA LEU A 87 -4.41 -25.19 -5.86
C LEU A 87 -3.63 -25.06 -7.18
N GLN A 88 -2.31 -25.26 -7.14
CA GLN A 88 -1.47 -25.16 -8.32
C GLN A 88 -1.84 -26.22 -9.36
N SER A 89 -2.01 -25.77 -10.60
CA SER A 89 -2.34 -26.65 -11.72
C SER A 89 -1.13 -27.46 -12.19
N PRO A 90 -1.35 -28.59 -12.91
CA PRO A 90 -0.28 -29.35 -13.52
C PRO A 90 0.58 -28.49 -14.48
N VAL A 91 1.81 -28.93 -14.74
CA VAL A 91 2.77 -28.27 -15.64
C VAL A 91 2.16 -28.03 -17.02
N ARG A 92 1.32 -28.94 -17.49
CA ARG A 92 0.64 -28.84 -18.80
C ARG A 92 -0.86 -28.90 -18.64
N THR A 93 -1.54 -27.96 -19.28
CA THR A 93 -3.00 -27.97 -19.44
C THR A 93 -3.34 -27.84 -20.91
N ASN A 94 -4.11 -28.78 -21.46
CA ASN A 94 -4.52 -28.78 -22.86
C ASN A 94 -5.98 -28.33 -22.97
N LEU A 95 -6.24 -27.35 -23.82
CA LEU A 95 -7.57 -26.84 -24.09
C LEU A 95 -7.68 -26.31 -25.54
N GLY A 96 -8.71 -26.70 -26.27
CA GLY A 96 -8.98 -26.17 -27.60
C GLY A 96 -7.85 -26.37 -28.62
N GLY A 97 -7.04 -27.42 -28.48
CA GLY A 97 -5.88 -27.69 -29.34
C GLY A 97 -4.64 -26.84 -29.02
N TRP A 98 -4.66 -26.10 -27.89
CA TRP A 98 -3.53 -25.35 -27.34
C TRP A 98 -3.03 -25.99 -26.05
N THR A 99 -1.74 -25.85 -25.79
CA THR A 99 -1.09 -26.23 -24.53
C THR A 99 -0.72 -24.97 -23.76
N VAL A 100 -1.18 -24.84 -22.51
CA VAL A 100 -0.64 -23.89 -21.54
C VAL A 100 0.39 -24.62 -20.70
N LEU A 101 1.64 -24.15 -20.73
CA LEU A 101 2.77 -24.73 -20.02
C LEU A 101 3.19 -23.79 -18.88
N SER A 102 3.03 -24.28 -17.63
CA SER A 102 3.37 -23.55 -16.42
C SER A 102 4.85 -23.74 -16.05
N LEU A 103 5.57 -22.62 -15.79
CA LEU A 103 6.95 -22.68 -15.31
C LEU A 103 7.07 -23.10 -13.85
N CYS A 104 5.99 -23.06 -13.08
CA CYS A 104 5.97 -23.40 -11.64
C CYS A 104 7.10 -22.73 -10.84
N ASP A 105 7.37 -21.46 -11.17
CA ASP A 105 8.57 -20.71 -10.79
C ASP A 105 8.38 -19.78 -9.56
N GLY A 106 7.40 -20.07 -8.69
CA GLY A 106 7.04 -19.20 -7.56
C GLY A 106 8.18 -18.87 -6.60
N ASP A 107 9.22 -19.72 -6.47
CA ASP A 107 10.42 -19.42 -5.69
C ASP A 107 11.59 -18.88 -6.55
N ALA A 108 11.31 -18.43 -7.78
CA ALA A 108 12.27 -18.01 -8.81
C ALA A 108 13.20 -19.13 -9.30
N ARG A 109 12.76 -20.39 -9.17
CA ARG A 109 13.39 -21.59 -9.71
C ARG A 109 12.39 -22.36 -10.54
N ILE A 110 12.86 -23.08 -11.52
CA ILE A 110 12.03 -23.91 -12.41
C ILE A 110 12.36 -25.37 -12.13
N PRO A 111 11.37 -26.22 -11.81
CA PRO A 111 11.59 -27.66 -11.62
C PRO A 111 12.14 -28.35 -12.87
N GLU A 112 12.92 -29.40 -12.73
CA GLU A 112 13.55 -30.08 -13.86
C GLU A 112 12.53 -30.68 -14.84
N GLU A 113 11.42 -31.22 -14.35
CA GLU A 113 10.33 -31.76 -15.18
C GLU A 113 9.69 -30.70 -16.09
N VAL A 114 9.82 -29.40 -15.75
CA VAL A 114 9.34 -28.30 -16.60
C VAL A 114 10.23 -28.10 -17.80
N TYR A 115 11.55 -28.29 -17.64
CA TYR A 115 12.48 -28.19 -18.77
C TYR A 115 12.22 -29.29 -19.80
N ASP A 116 11.92 -30.52 -19.36
CA ASP A 116 11.54 -31.62 -20.26
C ASP A 116 10.25 -31.26 -21.04
N ALA A 117 9.34 -30.57 -20.36
CA ALA A 117 8.12 -30.08 -20.99
C ALA A 117 8.41 -28.95 -22.01
N LEU A 118 9.32 -28.02 -21.70
CA LEU A 118 9.72 -26.92 -22.57
C LEU A 118 10.38 -27.38 -23.87
N GLU A 119 11.13 -28.50 -23.86
CA GLU A 119 11.75 -29.11 -25.06
C GLU A 119 10.72 -29.49 -26.15
N SER A 120 9.46 -29.72 -25.73
CA SER A 120 8.37 -30.09 -26.64
C SER A 120 7.38 -28.95 -26.90
N ALA A 121 7.74 -27.71 -26.52
CA ALA A 121 6.92 -26.54 -26.82
C ALA A 121 6.93 -26.25 -28.34
N ASP A 122 5.76 -26.00 -28.87
CA ASP A 122 5.54 -25.75 -30.31
C ASP A 122 4.73 -24.45 -30.52
N GLU A 123 4.35 -24.18 -31.75
CA GLU A 123 3.56 -23.01 -32.16
C GLU A 123 2.17 -22.91 -31.50
N ARG A 124 1.68 -24.01 -30.91
CA ARG A 124 0.42 -24.07 -30.15
C ARG A 124 0.63 -24.16 -28.65
N THR A 125 1.78 -23.75 -28.20
CA THR A 125 2.13 -23.69 -26.77
C THR A 125 2.19 -22.23 -26.31
N VAL A 126 1.56 -21.95 -25.16
CA VAL A 126 1.69 -20.68 -24.43
C VAL A 126 2.40 -20.98 -23.11
N VAL A 127 3.60 -20.42 -22.92
CA VAL A 127 4.36 -20.58 -21.69
C VAL A 127 3.99 -19.48 -20.69
N VAL A 128 3.69 -19.85 -19.46
CA VAL A 128 3.27 -18.92 -18.40
C VAL A 128 4.11 -19.10 -17.15
N GLY A 129 4.52 -18.01 -16.53
CA GLY A 129 5.29 -18.00 -15.29
C GLY A 129 4.92 -16.83 -14.40
N HIS A 130 5.32 -16.90 -13.13
CA HIS A 130 5.20 -15.76 -12.22
C HIS A 130 6.37 -14.79 -12.44
N HIS A 131 7.61 -15.27 -12.39
CA HIS A 131 8.78 -14.41 -12.54
C HIS A 131 9.11 -14.12 -14.03
N SER A 132 9.48 -12.89 -14.32
CA SER A 132 10.11 -12.58 -15.60
C SER A 132 11.49 -13.27 -15.69
N LEU A 133 11.98 -13.49 -16.92
CA LEU A 133 13.27 -14.17 -17.11
C LEU A 133 14.42 -13.53 -16.32
N ARG A 134 14.43 -12.20 -16.20
CA ARG A 134 15.45 -11.45 -15.45
C ARG A 134 15.37 -11.63 -13.94
N SER A 135 14.22 -12.05 -13.41
CA SER A 135 13.97 -12.25 -11.97
C SER A 135 14.23 -13.68 -11.52
N LEU A 136 14.42 -14.62 -12.45
CA LEU A 136 14.79 -15.99 -12.12
C LEU A 136 16.18 -16.05 -11.48
N ARG A 137 16.39 -17.02 -10.59
CA ARG A 137 17.71 -17.28 -9.99
C ARG A 137 18.63 -18.01 -11.00
N PRO A 138 19.93 -17.76 -10.97
CA PRO A 138 20.90 -18.63 -11.66
C PRO A 138 20.83 -20.07 -11.10
N PRO A 139 20.99 -21.13 -11.89
CA PRO A 139 21.21 -21.12 -13.37
C PRO A 139 19.92 -21.11 -14.18
N HIS A 140 18.73 -21.05 -13.56
CA HIS A 140 17.44 -21.12 -14.25
C HIS A 140 17.24 -19.97 -15.23
N ARG A 141 17.74 -18.78 -14.89
CA ARG A 141 17.70 -17.62 -15.77
C ARG A 141 18.46 -17.88 -17.08
N GLU A 142 19.68 -18.39 -16.98
CA GLU A 142 20.53 -18.66 -18.13
C GLU A 142 19.90 -19.74 -19.03
N ARG A 143 19.38 -20.83 -18.45
CA ARG A 143 18.69 -21.90 -19.19
C ARG A 143 17.45 -21.36 -19.92
N MET A 144 16.63 -20.56 -19.25
CA MET A 144 15.44 -19.96 -19.88
C MET A 144 15.79 -18.95 -20.96
N MET A 145 16.87 -18.19 -20.83
CA MET A 145 17.34 -17.30 -21.89
C MET A 145 17.81 -18.10 -23.13
N GLN A 146 18.49 -19.21 -22.92
CA GLN A 146 18.89 -20.13 -24.01
C GLN A 146 17.67 -20.75 -24.67
N TRP A 147 16.71 -21.26 -23.88
CA TRP A 147 15.46 -21.78 -24.41
C TRP A 147 14.70 -20.75 -25.24
N ARG A 148 14.61 -19.50 -24.74
CA ARG A 148 13.94 -18.39 -25.44
C ARG A 148 14.60 -18.07 -26.79
N GLN A 149 15.93 -18.16 -26.88
CA GLN A 149 16.66 -17.97 -28.12
C GLN A 149 16.38 -19.10 -29.14
N ALA A 150 16.19 -20.35 -28.65
CA ALA A 150 15.86 -21.49 -29.48
C ALA A 150 14.38 -21.53 -29.92
N HIS A 151 13.48 -20.89 -29.16
CA HIS A 151 12.02 -20.87 -29.40
C HIS A 151 11.48 -19.44 -29.46
N PRO A 152 11.95 -18.61 -30.40
CA PRO A 152 11.60 -17.17 -30.44
C PRO A 152 10.13 -16.91 -30.77
N GLU A 153 9.40 -17.89 -31.36
CA GLU A 153 7.98 -17.78 -31.73
C GLU A 153 7.02 -18.14 -30.62
N VAL A 154 7.47 -18.89 -29.59
CA VAL A 154 6.57 -19.37 -28.52
C VAL A 154 6.17 -18.23 -27.58
N PRO A 155 4.88 -17.95 -27.38
CA PRO A 155 4.43 -16.92 -26.45
C PRO A 155 4.86 -17.20 -25.00
N LEU A 156 5.43 -16.17 -24.34
CA LEU A 156 5.83 -16.19 -22.94
C LEU A 156 5.15 -15.05 -22.18
N LEU A 157 4.29 -15.39 -21.22
CA LEU A 157 3.61 -14.41 -20.37
C LEU A 157 4.07 -14.58 -18.92
N THR A 158 4.55 -13.50 -18.32
CA THR A 158 5.08 -13.48 -16.95
C THR A 158 4.54 -12.30 -16.16
N ALA A 159 4.71 -12.31 -14.84
CA ALA A 159 4.13 -11.38 -13.88
C ALA A 159 5.20 -10.71 -12.98
N HIS A 160 4.91 -10.53 -11.67
CA HIS A 160 5.83 -10.14 -10.60
C HIS A 160 6.27 -8.66 -10.58
N HIS A 161 6.31 -7.98 -11.72
CA HIS A 161 6.76 -6.58 -11.77
C HIS A 161 5.64 -5.56 -11.64
N HIS A 162 4.38 -6.00 -11.55
CA HIS A 162 3.19 -5.17 -11.39
C HIS A 162 3.01 -4.11 -12.49
N GLN A 163 3.65 -4.29 -13.63
CA GLN A 163 3.62 -3.33 -14.72
C GLN A 163 3.46 -4.06 -16.06
N PHE A 164 2.48 -3.61 -16.85
CA PHE A 164 2.34 -4.08 -18.21
C PHE A 164 3.55 -3.67 -19.05
N ARG A 165 4.19 -4.65 -19.68
CA ARG A 165 5.26 -4.44 -20.67
C ARG A 165 5.17 -5.49 -21.75
N ARG A 166 5.53 -5.09 -22.95
CA ARG A 166 5.63 -6.02 -24.09
C ARG A 166 6.95 -5.76 -24.80
N PRO A 167 8.06 -6.33 -24.30
CA PRO A 167 9.40 -6.07 -24.83
C PRO A 167 9.59 -6.57 -26.28
N ASP A 168 8.83 -7.58 -26.67
CA ASP A 168 8.76 -8.11 -28.03
C ASP A 168 7.34 -8.66 -28.33
N PRO A 169 6.99 -9.00 -29.58
CA PRO A 169 5.64 -9.44 -29.96
C PRO A 169 5.12 -10.69 -29.23
N VAL A 170 5.99 -11.50 -28.68
CA VAL A 170 5.65 -12.81 -28.08
C VAL A 170 5.97 -12.90 -26.59
N THR A 171 6.63 -11.87 -26.01
CA THR A 171 6.85 -11.77 -24.56
C THR A 171 5.99 -10.67 -23.97
N THR A 172 5.24 -11.00 -22.92
CA THR A 172 4.37 -10.06 -22.22
C THR A 172 4.62 -10.16 -20.71
N GLU A 173 4.97 -9.05 -20.07
CA GLU A 173 4.92 -8.88 -18.61
C GLU A 173 3.54 -8.36 -18.25
N LEU A 174 2.84 -9.06 -17.35
CA LEU A 174 1.43 -8.80 -16.99
C LEU A 174 1.30 -7.63 -16.01
N PRO A 175 0.23 -6.84 -16.09
CA PRO A 175 -0.09 -5.85 -15.08
C PRO A 175 -0.58 -6.54 -13.80
N ALA A 176 -0.46 -5.90 -12.65
CA ALA A 176 -1.07 -6.41 -11.43
C ALA A 176 -2.58 -6.18 -11.41
N ALA A 177 -3.28 -7.10 -10.77
CA ALA A 177 -4.66 -6.92 -10.37
C ALA A 177 -4.82 -6.30 -8.96
N ASP A 178 -3.72 -6.04 -8.26
CA ASP A 178 -3.73 -5.35 -6.97
C ASP A 178 -3.91 -3.84 -7.17
N PRO A 179 -5.03 -3.24 -6.70
CA PRO A 179 -5.31 -1.82 -6.89
C PRO A 179 -4.35 -0.89 -6.12
N ASP A 180 -3.58 -1.43 -5.16
CA ASP A 180 -2.61 -0.67 -4.37
C ASP A 180 -1.16 -0.75 -4.91
N LYS A 181 -0.89 -1.65 -5.85
CA LYS A 181 0.47 -1.94 -6.31
C LYS A 181 0.68 -1.84 -7.83
N ASN A 182 -0.38 -1.69 -8.62
CA ASN A 182 -0.20 -1.64 -10.07
C ASN A 182 0.53 -0.36 -10.49
N ILE A 183 1.50 -0.50 -11.38
CA ILE A 183 2.38 0.61 -11.79
C ILE A 183 1.92 1.20 -13.12
N GLY A 184 1.67 2.50 -13.13
CA GLY A 184 1.36 3.29 -14.33
C GLY A 184 -0.08 3.19 -14.81
N THR A 185 -0.93 2.35 -14.20
CA THR A 185 -2.33 2.17 -14.59
C THR A 185 -3.17 1.60 -13.46
N GLU A 186 -4.47 1.49 -13.66
CA GLU A 186 -5.42 0.81 -12.76
C GLU A 186 -5.18 -0.70 -12.74
N ALA A 187 -5.74 -1.40 -11.72
CA ALA A 187 -5.75 -2.87 -11.67
C ALA A 187 -6.37 -3.44 -12.94
N ALA A 188 -5.77 -4.47 -13.51
CA ALA A 188 -6.18 -4.95 -14.82
C ALA A 188 -6.23 -6.48 -14.93
N LEU A 189 -7.14 -6.95 -15.79
CA LEU A 189 -7.18 -8.28 -16.35
C LEU A 189 -6.69 -8.19 -17.80
N LEU A 190 -5.79 -9.07 -18.23
CA LEU A 190 -5.28 -9.08 -19.58
C LEU A 190 -5.91 -10.24 -20.37
N PHE A 191 -6.40 -9.98 -21.56
CA PHE A 191 -6.84 -10.98 -22.53
C PHE A 191 -5.79 -11.15 -23.62
N TYR A 192 -5.45 -12.38 -23.92
CA TYR A 192 -4.52 -12.80 -24.97
C TYR A 192 -5.23 -13.68 -25.98
N ASP A 193 -5.21 -13.29 -27.24
CA ASP A 193 -5.71 -14.10 -28.34
C ASP A 193 -4.58 -14.93 -28.93
N THR A 194 -4.69 -16.26 -28.84
CA THR A 194 -3.62 -17.18 -29.21
C THR A 194 -3.40 -17.26 -30.74
N GLU A 195 -4.42 -16.99 -31.56
CA GLU A 195 -4.31 -17.04 -33.01
C GLU A 195 -3.65 -15.79 -33.60
N THR A 196 -3.91 -14.65 -32.97
CA THR A 196 -3.44 -13.35 -33.50
C THR A 196 -2.32 -12.73 -32.66
N SER A 197 -1.97 -13.31 -31.53
CA SER A 197 -1.05 -12.78 -30.52
C SER A 197 -1.41 -11.37 -30.04
N LYS A 198 -2.68 -10.98 -30.17
CA LYS A 198 -3.16 -9.68 -29.69
C LYS A 198 -3.45 -9.72 -28.21
N VAL A 199 -3.20 -8.59 -27.56
CA VAL A 199 -3.51 -8.37 -26.15
C VAL A 199 -4.53 -7.24 -26.00
N ARG A 200 -5.44 -7.40 -25.03
CA ARG A 200 -6.41 -6.39 -24.61
C ARG A 200 -6.38 -6.34 -23.09
N GLN A 201 -6.42 -5.15 -22.50
CA GLN A 201 -6.51 -4.97 -21.07
C GLN A 201 -7.91 -4.45 -20.71
N GLU A 202 -8.53 -5.07 -19.72
CA GLU A 202 -9.72 -4.56 -19.05
C GLU A 202 -9.31 -4.05 -17.67
N TYR A 203 -9.81 -2.87 -17.30
CA TYR A 203 -9.41 -2.17 -16.09
C TYR A 203 -10.52 -2.16 -15.06
N TYR A 204 -10.16 -2.49 -13.82
CA TYR A 204 -11.00 -2.21 -12.67
C TYR A 204 -10.90 -0.72 -12.35
N ARG A 205 -11.82 0.06 -12.90
CA ARG A 205 -11.75 1.51 -12.84
C ARG A 205 -12.18 2.03 -11.48
N THR A 206 -11.34 2.87 -10.90
CA THR A 206 -11.59 3.54 -9.62
C THR A 206 -11.33 5.03 -9.79
N PRO A 207 -12.37 5.83 -10.10
CA PRO A 207 -12.21 7.26 -10.30
C PRO A 207 -11.80 7.95 -8.99
N VAL A 208 -11.08 9.07 -9.11
CA VAL A 208 -10.78 9.95 -7.96
C VAL A 208 -12.10 10.40 -7.34
N PRO A 209 -12.30 10.24 -6.00
CA PRO A 209 -13.53 10.65 -5.35
C PRO A 209 -13.82 12.13 -5.55
N GLU A 210 -15.08 12.49 -5.82
CA GLU A 210 -15.48 13.88 -6.08
C GLU A 210 -15.19 14.80 -4.89
N ASP A 211 -15.36 14.26 -3.67
CA ASP A 211 -15.14 15.00 -2.43
C ASP A 211 -13.67 14.99 -1.95
N PHE A 212 -12.76 14.35 -2.68
CA PHE A 212 -11.37 14.20 -2.26
C PHE A 212 -10.67 15.54 -1.98
N ALA A 213 -10.88 16.50 -2.86
CA ALA A 213 -10.29 17.83 -2.73
C ALA A 213 -10.80 18.62 -1.52
N ASP A 214 -12.03 18.35 -1.04
CA ASP A 214 -12.61 19.02 0.13
C ASP A 214 -11.91 18.63 1.45
N TRP A 215 -11.27 17.47 1.47
CA TRP A 215 -10.55 16.94 2.62
C TRP A 215 -9.05 17.22 2.57
N LEU A 216 -8.57 17.85 1.50
CA LEU A 216 -7.15 18.08 1.28
C LEU A 216 -6.56 18.96 2.38
N GLY A 217 -5.41 18.52 2.89
CA GLY A 217 -4.60 19.21 3.87
C GLY A 217 -3.16 19.34 3.40
N LEU A 218 -2.41 20.21 4.06
CA LEU A 218 -1.01 20.47 3.73
C LEU A 218 -0.15 20.40 4.99
N SER A 219 0.85 19.51 5.00
CA SER A 219 1.89 19.51 6.02
C SER A 219 2.90 20.63 5.72
N CYS A 220 2.85 21.70 6.50
CA CYS A 220 3.63 22.90 6.30
C CYS A 220 5.05 22.72 6.84
N ARG A 221 6.00 22.63 5.94
CA ARG A 221 7.42 22.59 6.26
C ARG A 221 7.99 23.99 6.49
N ASP A 222 7.56 24.92 5.67
CA ASP A 222 7.82 26.35 5.79
C ASP A 222 6.50 27.09 5.92
N PRO A 223 5.99 27.36 7.14
CA PRO A 223 4.72 28.02 7.33
C PRO A 223 4.61 29.39 6.64
N GLU A 224 5.71 30.10 6.43
CA GLU A 224 5.69 31.43 5.75
C GLU A 224 5.33 31.32 4.26
N THR A 225 5.66 30.19 3.63
CA THR A 225 5.32 29.91 2.23
C THR A 225 4.05 29.06 2.13
N ASP A 226 3.94 28.03 2.96
CA ASP A 226 2.94 26.96 2.79
C ASP A 226 1.55 27.40 3.27
N VAL A 227 1.46 28.16 4.37
CA VAL A 227 0.15 28.65 4.87
C VAL A 227 -0.51 29.66 3.94
N PRO A 228 0.21 30.66 3.37
CA PRO A 228 -0.34 31.52 2.31
C PRO A 228 -0.75 30.76 1.05
N TYR A 229 0.02 29.74 0.64
CA TYR A 229 -0.37 28.88 -0.47
C TYR A 229 -1.68 28.15 -0.18
N ALA A 230 -1.83 27.55 1.01
CA ALA A 230 -3.05 26.89 1.42
C ALA A 230 -4.26 27.84 1.38
N ALA A 231 -4.08 29.09 1.84
CA ALA A 231 -5.10 30.13 1.78
C ALA A 231 -5.51 30.46 0.33
N ALA A 232 -4.52 30.61 -0.56
CA ALA A 232 -4.76 30.97 -1.98
C ALA A 232 -5.44 29.82 -2.77
N HIS A 233 -5.28 28.56 -2.35
CA HIS A 233 -5.84 27.39 -3.03
C HIS A 233 -7.03 26.76 -2.30
N ASN A 234 -7.64 27.47 -1.33
CA ASN A 234 -8.78 26.99 -0.54
C ASN A 234 -8.54 25.68 0.19
N ILE A 235 -7.30 25.39 0.57
CA ILE A 235 -6.95 24.20 1.36
C ILE A 235 -7.39 24.42 2.81
N ARG A 236 -8.35 23.62 3.27
CA ARG A 236 -9.04 23.83 4.53
C ARG A 236 -8.32 23.27 5.75
N CYS A 237 -7.35 22.38 5.55
CA CYS A 237 -6.55 21.79 6.62
C CYS A 237 -5.08 22.16 6.43
N VAL A 238 -4.41 22.60 7.49
CA VAL A 238 -2.94 22.74 7.52
C VAL A 238 -2.40 22.01 8.74
N GLU A 239 -1.24 21.37 8.59
CA GLU A 239 -0.52 20.78 9.68
C GLU A 239 0.84 21.47 9.84
N LEU A 240 1.06 22.08 11.01
CA LEU A 240 2.37 22.63 11.34
C LEU A 240 3.25 21.54 11.97
N ARG A 241 4.49 21.49 11.54
CA ARG A 241 5.48 20.55 12.09
C ARG A 241 6.04 21.02 13.42
N THR A 242 6.69 20.11 14.14
CA THR A 242 7.23 20.37 15.50
C THR A 242 8.18 21.55 15.54
N ASP A 243 8.94 21.84 14.49
CA ASP A 243 9.88 22.95 14.40
C ASP A 243 9.20 24.32 14.31
N ALA A 244 7.94 24.39 13.87
CA ALA A 244 7.15 25.63 13.90
C ALA A 244 7.02 26.23 15.30
N VAL A 245 7.12 25.41 16.36
CA VAL A 245 7.11 25.85 17.77
C VAL A 245 8.22 26.87 18.06
N ARG A 246 9.35 26.78 17.34
CA ARG A 246 10.54 27.63 17.52
C ARG A 246 10.53 28.90 16.66
N MET A 247 9.54 29.07 15.80
CA MET A 247 9.42 30.25 14.94
C MET A 247 8.84 31.45 15.70
N ASP A 248 8.91 32.64 15.08
CA ASP A 248 8.26 33.83 15.63
C ASP A 248 6.77 33.60 15.84
N ARG A 249 6.36 33.66 17.10
CA ARG A 249 5.01 33.34 17.53
C ARG A 249 3.97 34.29 16.93
N ALA A 250 4.26 35.60 16.95
CA ALA A 250 3.34 36.60 16.42
C ALA A 250 3.16 36.42 14.90
N ARG A 251 4.22 36.07 14.21
CA ARG A 251 4.19 35.83 12.76
C ARG A 251 3.33 34.61 12.43
N ILE A 252 3.52 33.48 13.14
CA ILE A 252 2.72 32.25 12.93
C ILE A 252 1.23 32.53 13.17
N LEU A 253 0.90 33.21 14.26
CA LEU A 253 -0.49 33.54 14.58
C LEU A 253 -1.13 34.42 13.51
N ALA A 254 -0.40 35.40 12.95
CA ALA A 254 -0.89 36.25 11.88
C ALA A 254 -1.13 35.45 10.58
N LEU A 255 -0.25 34.52 10.23
CA LEU A 255 -0.42 33.64 9.06
C LEU A 255 -1.66 32.75 9.21
N LEU A 256 -1.84 32.12 10.38
CA LEU A 256 -2.99 31.27 10.67
C LEU A 256 -4.31 32.06 10.69
N ASP A 257 -4.32 33.30 11.23
CA ASP A 257 -5.49 34.19 11.17
C ASP A 257 -5.86 34.53 9.73
N GLY A 258 -4.89 34.85 8.88
CA GLY A 258 -5.10 35.09 7.45
C GLY A 258 -5.69 33.86 6.75
N TRP A 259 -5.13 32.67 6.99
CA TRP A 259 -5.63 31.43 6.44
C TRP A 259 -7.05 31.10 6.92
N ARG A 260 -7.36 31.28 8.22
CA ARG A 260 -8.73 31.08 8.74
C ARG A 260 -9.74 32.04 8.09
N LYS A 261 -9.36 33.29 7.89
CA LYS A 261 -10.21 34.27 7.19
C LYS A 261 -10.47 33.91 5.72
N SER A 262 -9.58 33.17 5.08
CA SER A 262 -9.76 32.65 3.72
C SER A 262 -10.52 31.31 3.65
N GLY A 263 -11.03 30.79 4.78
CA GLY A 263 -11.82 29.55 4.83
C GLY A 263 -11.11 28.34 5.42
N GLY A 264 -9.91 28.50 5.99
CA GLY A 264 -9.23 27.46 6.74
C GLY A 264 -10.01 27.04 7.99
N THR A 265 -10.19 25.73 8.18
CA THR A 265 -11.07 25.19 9.23
C THR A 265 -10.36 24.28 10.23
N THR A 266 -9.30 23.61 9.84
CA THR A 266 -8.67 22.55 10.64
C THR A 266 -7.17 22.78 10.77
N LEU A 267 -6.71 23.15 11.96
CA LEU A 267 -5.29 23.23 12.26
C LEU A 267 -4.85 21.94 12.98
N SER A 268 -3.96 21.19 12.32
CA SER A 268 -3.24 20.06 12.92
C SER A 268 -1.84 20.52 13.34
N LEU A 269 -1.33 19.95 14.43
CA LEU A 269 0.06 20.09 14.84
C LEU A 269 0.72 18.72 14.92
N HIS A 270 1.88 18.58 14.32
CA HIS A 270 2.70 17.37 14.46
C HIS A 270 3.48 17.44 15.77
N ALA A 271 3.21 16.52 16.70
CA ALA A 271 3.76 16.52 18.05
C ALA A 271 5.22 16.05 18.11
N PRO A 272 5.96 16.41 19.15
CA PRO A 272 7.24 15.75 19.47
C PRO A 272 7.05 14.27 19.76
N ASP A 273 8.10 13.49 19.53
CA ASP A 273 8.12 12.08 19.93
C ASP A 273 7.95 11.91 21.46
N VAL A 274 7.38 10.74 21.85
CA VAL A 274 7.29 10.35 23.26
C VAL A 274 8.32 9.27 23.54
N HIS A 275 9.16 9.50 24.53
CA HIS A 275 10.22 8.60 24.96
C HIS A 275 9.91 7.95 26.32
N PRO A 276 10.36 6.71 26.57
CA PRO A 276 10.28 6.09 27.89
C PRO A 276 11.07 6.86 28.95
N ASP A 277 12.17 7.49 28.54
CA ASP A 277 12.97 8.37 29.37
C ASP A 277 12.35 9.77 29.43
N PRO A 278 11.82 10.20 30.62
CA PRO A 278 11.17 11.48 30.76
C PRO A 278 12.05 12.68 30.44
N GLN A 279 13.39 12.56 30.58
CA GLN A 279 14.31 13.65 30.30
C GLN A 279 14.36 14.01 28.80
N LYS A 280 13.98 13.08 27.92
CA LYS A 280 13.91 13.31 26.48
C LYS A 280 12.61 13.98 26.03
N ASN A 281 11.67 14.16 26.92
CA ASN A 281 10.34 14.71 26.62
C ASN A 281 10.23 16.23 26.90
N GLY A 282 11.35 16.94 27.03
CA GLY A 282 11.37 18.37 27.40
C GLY A 282 10.62 19.31 26.46
N ALA A 283 10.48 18.96 25.19
CA ALA A 283 9.78 19.77 24.19
C ALA A 283 8.26 19.83 24.37
N TRP A 284 7.66 18.93 25.17
CA TRP A 284 6.21 18.80 25.29
C TRP A 284 5.51 19.97 25.96
N ALA A 285 6.15 20.62 26.94
CA ALA A 285 5.58 21.78 27.63
C ALA A 285 5.41 22.97 26.66
N GLU A 286 6.43 23.26 25.87
CA GLU A 286 6.40 24.32 24.87
C GLU A 286 5.41 23.99 23.75
N PHE A 287 5.37 22.74 23.30
CA PHE A 287 4.41 22.26 22.32
C PHE A 287 2.96 22.41 22.77
N ALA A 288 2.64 22.05 24.03
CA ALA A 288 1.29 22.19 24.58
C ALA A 288 0.86 23.67 24.68
N ALA A 289 1.76 24.56 25.09
CA ALA A 289 1.53 25.99 25.09
C ALA A 289 1.24 26.51 23.66
N PHE A 290 2.05 26.07 22.68
CA PHE A 290 1.86 26.42 21.28
C PHE A 290 0.50 25.93 20.75
N ALA A 291 0.10 24.71 21.07
CA ALA A 291 -1.18 24.15 20.68
C ALA A 291 -2.36 24.96 21.25
N ALA A 292 -2.24 25.43 22.50
CA ALA A 292 -3.25 26.29 23.14
C ALA A 292 -3.35 27.65 22.44
N GLU A 293 -2.22 28.33 22.22
CA GLU A 293 -2.17 29.66 21.60
C GLU A 293 -2.66 29.66 20.14
N THR A 294 -2.28 28.66 19.37
CA THR A 294 -2.70 28.50 17.96
C THR A 294 -4.12 27.99 17.84
N LYS A 295 -4.76 27.57 18.94
CA LYS A 295 -6.08 26.93 18.97
C LYS A 295 -6.13 25.73 18.03
N ALA A 296 -5.19 24.80 18.20
CA ALA A 296 -5.11 23.60 17.40
C ALA A 296 -6.37 22.74 17.57
N ASP A 297 -6.88 22.23 16.46
CA ASP A 297 -8.05 21.33 16.42
C ASP A 297 -7.60 19.87 16.57
N ARG A 298 -6.36 19.60 16.16
CA ARG A 298 -5.80 18.23 16.04
C ARG A 298 -4.33 18.20 16.43
N ILE A 299 -3.91 17.00 16.84
CA ILE A 299 -2.51 16.65 17.02
C ILE A 299 -2.24 15.33 16.27
N THR A 300 -1.25 15.30 15.43
CA THR A 300 -0.67 14.06 14.87
C THR A 300 0.48 13.65 15.76
N LEU A 301 0.46 12.42 16.24
CA LEU A 301 1.43 11.89 17.20
C LEU A 301 1.94 10.54 16.73
N HIS A 302 3.24 10.40 16.56
CA HIS A 302 3.85 9.09 16.32
C HIS A 302 3.57 8.10 17.45
N VAL A 303 3.62 6.82 17.14
CA VAL A 303 3.76 5.77 18.16
C VAL A 303 5.02 6.03 19.02
N PRO A 304 5.07 5.55 20.29
CA PRO A 304 6.14 5.89 21.21
C PRO A 304 7.50 5.35 20.76
N GLN A 305 8.57 6.04 21.14
CA GLN A 305 9.96 5.68 20.84
C GLN A 305 10.43 4.51 21.72
N THR A 306 9.81 3.35 21.55
CA THR A 306 10.11 2.12 22.30
C THR A 306 10.15 0.91 21.37
N SER A 307 10.60 -0.23 21.88
CA SER A 307 10.59 -1.50 21.13
C SER A 307 9.42 -2.40 21.54
N VAL A 308 9.08 -3.35 20.67
CA VAL A 308 8.11 -4.39 20.99
C VAL A 308 8.55 -5.20 22.20
N ALA A 309 9.84 -5.55 22.28
CA ALA A 309 10.42 -6.26 23.43
C ALA A 309 10.21 -5.49 24.73
N SER A 310 10.43 -4.17 24.73
CA SER A 310 10.21 -3.34 25.91
C SER A 310 8.76 -3.31 26.36
N VAL A 311 7.81 -3.24 25.42
CA VAL A 311 6.37 -3.27 25.74
C VAL A 311 5.95 -4.63 26.28
N LYS A 312 6.50 -5.72 25.74
CA LYS A 312 6.26 -7.09 26.26
C LYS A 312 6.83 -7.31 27.67
N ALA A 313 8.01 -6.75 27.93
CA ALA A 313 8.69 -6.87 29.23
C ALA A 313 8.03 -6.04 30.33
N ASP A 314 7.37 -4.95 29.96
CA ASP A 314 6.75 -3.99 30.89
C ASP A 314 5.33 -3.63 30.41
N PRO A 315 4.30 -4.36 30.86
CA PRO A 315 2.91 -4.14 30.44
C PRO A 315 2.36 -2.73 30.72
N ASP A 316 2.93 -2.03 31.73
CA ASP A 316 2.50 -0.68 32.11
C ASP A 316 3.25 0.42 31.35
N LEU A 317 4.24 0.08 30.53
CA LEU A 317 5.08 1.05 29.84
C LEU A 317 4.26 2.04 28.99
N LEU A 318 3.36 1.53 28.16
CA LEU A 318 2.50 2.37 27.31
C LEU A 318 1.57 3.26 28.15
N SER A 319 1.02 2.74 29.25
CA SER A 319 0.17 3.52 30.15
C SER A 319 0.94 4.69 30.76
N ARG A 320 2.14 4.45 31.31
CA ARG A 320 2.96 5.53 31.88
C ARG A 320 3.35 6.59 30.86
N MET A 321 3.69 6.19 29.64
CA MET A 321 3.99 7.11 28.55
C MET A 321 2.76 7.91 28.12
N ALA A 322 1.59 7.27 28.09
CA ALA A 322 0.33 7.93 27.79
C ALA A 322 -0.09 8.91 28.88
N ASP A 323 0.11 8.56 30.17
CA ASP A 323 -0.16 9.45 31.31
C ASP A 323 0.69 10.73 31.25
N PHE A 324 1.93 10.62 30.78
CA PHE A 324 2.77 11.79 30.51
C PHE A 324 2.15 12.71 29.46
N VAL A 325 1.68 12.14 28.33
CA VAL A 325 0.99 12.90 27.26
C VAL A 325 -0.30 13.52 27.81
N GLY A 326 -1.08 12.74 28.57
CA GLY A 326 -2.31 13.21 29.22
C GLY A 326 -2.07 14.40 30.14
N TYR A 327 -0.99 14.35 30.94
CA TYR A 327 -0.59 15.46 31.78
C TYR A 327 -0.18 16.70 30.96
N ALA A 328 0.63 16.51 29.90
CA ALA A 328 1.05 17.62 29.04
C ALA A 328 -0.09 18.32 28.33
N LEU A 329 -1.11 17.56 27.90
CA LEU A 329 -2.27 18.07 27.13
C LEU A 329 -3.52 18.35 27.97
N ARG A 330 -3.44 18.31 29.32
CA ARG A 330 -4.60 18.40 30.21
C ARG A 330 -5.41 19.69 30.06
N ASP A 331 -4.71 20.80 29.77
CA ASP A 331 -5.32 22.13 29.68
C ASP A 331 -5.90 22.43 28.27
N LEU A 332 -5.66 21.54 27.29
CA LEU A 332 -6.23 21.66 25.95
C LEU A 332 -7.68 21.14 25.91
N PRO A 333 -8.50 21.64 24.98
CA PRO A 333 -9.91 21.27 24.88
C PRO A 333 -10.16 19.76 24.79
N ARG A 334 -11.25 19.26 25.36
CA ARG A 334 -11.61 17.83 25.29
C ARG A 334 -11.96 17.37 23.89
N PHE A 335 -12.41 18.27 23.03
CA PHE A 335 -12.72 17.97 21.63
C PHE A 335 -11.49 17.94 20.71
N LEU A 336 -10.30 18.24 21.25
CA LEU A 336 -9.04 18.09 20.51
C LEU A 336 -8.90 16.63 20.04
N VAL A 337 -8.65 16.45 18.76
CA VAL A 337 -8.47 15.13 18.15
C VAL A 337 -6.99 14.75 18.18
N ILE A 338 -6.66 13.56 18.66
CA ILE A 338 -5.32 13.00 18.62
C ILE A 338 -5.29 11.85 17.60
N GLY A 339 -4.50 11.99 16.54
CA GLY A 339 -4.26 10.97 15.56
C GLY A 339 -2.94 10.24 15.81
N VAL A 340 -3.00 8.94 16.08
CA VAL A 340 -1.80 8.09 16.24
C VAL A 340 -1.29 7.66 14.89
N GLU A 341 -0.10 8.09 14.53
CA GLU A 341 0.53 7.80 13.25
C GLU A 341 1.34 6.51 13.31
N ASN A 342 1.12 5.62 12.31
CA ASN A 342 1.91 4.42 12.11
C ASN A 342 3.32 4.76 11.60
N MET A 343 4.27 3.92 11.98
CA MET A 343 5.66 4.01 11.55
C MET A 343 6.03 2.87 10.60
N HIS A 344 7.24 2.89 10.08
CA HIS A 344 7.78 1.86 9.21
C HIS A 344 9.18 1.43 9.64
N MET A 345 9.59 0.22 9.22
CA MET A 345 10.95 -0.26 9.40
C MET A 345 11.96 0.64 8.69
N THR A 346 13.05 0.91 9.37
CA THR A 346 14.23 1.57 8.82
C THR A 346 15.35 0.56 8.60
N ALA A 347 16.43 0.97 7.94
CA ALA A 347 17.61 0.12 7.74
C ALA A 347 18.32 -0.27 9.06
N LYS A 348 17.94 0.35 10.18
CA LYS A 348 18.51 0.07 11.52
C LYS A 348 17.69 -0.95 12.31
N ASP A 349 16.47 -1.23 11.87
CA ASP A 349 15.59 -2.16 12.53
C ASP A 349 15.84 -3.60 12.05
N THR A 350 15.64 -4.56 12.95
CA THR A 350 15.55 -5.98 12.63
C THR A 350 14.09 -6.42 12.70
N PRO A 351 13.64 -7.39 11.90
CA PRO A 351 12.25 -7.84 11.91
C PRO A 351 11.93 -8.79 13.08
N ASP A 352 12.38 -8.44 14.27
CA ASP A 352 12.17 -9.15 15.53
C ASP A 352 11.56 -8.22 16.59
N ASP A 353 11.41 -8.71 17.81
CA ASP A 353 10.84 -7.94 18.91
C ASP A 353 11.69 -6.73 19.36
N ASN A 354 12.97 -6.64 18.95
CA ASN A 354 13.81 -5.46 19.23
C ASN A 354 13.50 -4.29 18.29
N ARG A 355 12.73 -4.53 17.22
CA ARG A 355 12.26 -3.46 16.35
C ARG A 355 11.44 -2.42 17.10
N ARG A 356 11.35 -1.24 16.51
CA ARG A 356 10.47 -0.18 17.00
C ARG A 356 9.02 -0.64 17.04
N PHE A 357 8.29 -0.18 18.06
CA PHE A 357 6.86 -0.39 18.22
C PHE A 357 6.06 0.46 17.22
N GLY A 358 4.88 -0.02 16.78
CA GLY A 358 3.93 0.74 15.97
C GLY A 358 4.05 0.53 14.46
N TYR A 359 4.53 -0.64 14.03
CA TYR A 359 4.64 -0.99 12.62
C TYR A 359 3.42 -1.77 12.07
N VAL A 360 2.51 -2.18 12.94
CA VAL A 360 1.33 -2.95 12.59
C VAL A 360 0.07 -2.36 13.24
N PRO A 361 -1.13 -2.60 12.67
CA PRO A 361 -2.38 -2.01 13.16
C PRO A 361 -2.64 -2.22 14.64
N GLU A 362 -2.40 -3.43 15.14
CA GLU A 362 -2.65 -3.81 16.54
C GLU A 362 -1.81 -2.97 17.52
N GLU A 363 -0.56 -2.69 17.17
CA GLU A 363 0.34 -1.89 18.00
C GLU A 363 -0.10 -0.42 18.04
N CYS A 364 -0.55 0.11 16.89
CA CYS A 364 -1.09 1.47 16.83
C CYS A 364 -2.36 1.59 17.69
N ARG A 365 -3.23 0.58 17.68
CA ARG A 365 -4.42 0.53 18.55
C ARG A 365 -4.06 0.49 20.02
N LEU A 366 -3.10 -0.32 20.44
CA LEU A 366 -2.66 -0.38 21.83
C LEU A 366 -2.24 1.01 22.33
N TRP A 367 -1.47 1.74 21.54
CA TRP A 367 -1.06 3.10 21.89
C TRP A 367 -2.23 4.08 21.90
N ARG A 368 -3.10 4.07 20.89
CA ARG A 368 -4.31 4.87 20.83
C ARG A 368 -5.20 4.65 22.05
N ASP A 369 -5.39 3.40 22.47
CA ASP A 369 -6.23 3.05 23.61
C ASP A 369 -5.65 3.56 24.94
N ALA A 370 -4.32 3.44 25.11
CA ALA A 370 -3.63 4.03 26.26
C ALA A 370 -3.80 5.55 26.29
N LEU A 371 -3.63 6.24 25.15
CA LEU A 371 -3.84 7.68 25.04
C LEU A 371 -5.28 8.09 25.31
N THR A 372 -6.26 7.35 24.80
CA THR A 372 -7.69 7.61 25.06
C THR A 372 -7.98 7.61 26.56
N LYS A 373 -7.48 6.61 27.27
CA LYS A 373 -7.63 6.47 28.72
C LYS A 373 -6.95 7.60 29.49
N ALA A 374 -5.72 7.94 29.10
CA ALA A 374 -4.90 8.93 29.81
C ALA A 374 -5.35 10.37 29.56
N THR A 375 -5.76 10.71 28.34
CA THR A 375 -6.09 12.08 27.95
C THR A 375 -7.56 12.44 28.11
N GLY A 376 -8.46 11.46 28.05
CA GLY A 376 -9.91 11.67 27.97
C GLY A 376 -10.36 12.46 26.74
N LYS A 377 -9.52 12.51 25.69
CA LYS A 377 -9.76 13.20 24.41
C LYS A 377 -10.21 12.21 23.34
N ILE A 378 -10.56 12.72 22.15
CA ILE A 378 -10.86 11.90 20.98
C ILE A 378 -9.54 11.40 20.39
N CYS A 379 -9.23 10.10 20.55
CA CYS A 379 -8.06 9.49 19.97
C CYS A 379 -8.47 8.52 18.85
N GLY A 380 -7.86 8.65 17.69
CA GLY A 380 -8.01 7.74 16.56
C GLY A 380 -6.65 7.41 15.93
N LEU A 381 -6.67 6.73 14.80
CA LEU A 381 -5.47 6.41 14.06
C LEU A 381 -5.23 7.46 12.97
N HIS A 382 -3.98 7.76 12.68
CA HIS A 382 -3.54 8.61 11.58
C HIS A 382 -2.73 7.73 10.63
N LEU A 383 -3.30 7.40 9.48
CA LEU A 383 -2.66 6.49 8.55
C LEU A 383 -1.71 7.23 7.62
N ASP A 384 -0.40 7.02 7.82
CA ASP A 384 0.58 7.32 6.79
C ASP A 384 0.62 6.15 5.80
N VAL A 385 0.11 6.42 4.59
CA VAL A 385 -0.02 5.42 3.50
C VAL A 385 1.35 4.96 3.02
N GLY A 386 2.32 5.88 2.94
CA GLY A 386 3.68 5.56 2.54
C GLY A 386 4.42 4.72 3.58
N HIS A 387 4.25 5.03 4.87
CA HIS A 387 4.83 4.22 5.95
C HIS A 387 4.26 2.80 5.92
N ALA A 388 2.94 2.63 5.80
CA ALA A 388 2.31 1.31 5.71
C ALA A 388 2.83 0.52 4.49
N ARG A 389 3.01 1.18 3.34
CA ARG A 389 3.48 0.54 2.10
C ARG A 389 4.97 0.20 2.13
N ASN A 390 5.82 1.07 2.71
CA ASN A 390 7.28 0.90 2.77
C ASN A 390 7.75 0.23 4.06
N ASN A 391 7.06 -0.80 4.50
CA ASN A 391 7.23 -1.44 5.81
C ASN A 391 7.62 -2.91 5.71
N ARG A 392 8.56 -3.27 4.82
CA ARG A 392 9.01 -4.68 4.70
C ARG A 392 9.71 -5.19 5.95
N PRO A 393 9.44 -6.46 6.39
CA PRO A 393 8.57 -7.45 5.73
C PRO A 393 7.08 -7.32 6.08
N TYR A 394 6.70 -6.45 7.00
CA TYR A 394 5.33 -6.35 7.53
C TYR A 394 4.30 -5.92 6.46
N SER A 395 4.69 -5.10 5.47
CA SER A 395 3.82 -4.69 4.37
C SER A 395 3.41 -5.81 3.41
N GLU A 396 3.95 -7.02 3.57
CA GLU A 396 3.46 -8.20 2.87
C GLU A 396 2.16 -8.68 3.51
N LYS A 397 2.15 -8.93 4.83
CA LYS A 397 0.95 -9.34 5.57
C LYS A 397 -0.02 -8.17 5.76
N TYR A 398 0.49 -7.02 6.19
CA TYR A 398 -0.28 -5.80 6.42
C TYR A 398 -0.14 -4.88 5.20
N CYS A 399 -0.60 -5.35 4.03
CA CYS A 399 -0.68 -4.53 2.83
C CYS A 399 -1.72 -3.41 2.99
N LEU A 400 -1.75 -2.41 2.11
CA LEU A 400 -2.65 -1.27 2.24
C LEU A 400 -4.12 -1.69 2.35
N GLY A 401 -4.56 -2.64 1.52
CA GLY A 401 -5.92 -3.18 1.63
C GLY A 401 -6.25 -3.78 2.99
N ALA A 402 -5.28 -4.42 3.67
CA ALA A 402 -5.46 -4.91 5.04
C ALA A 402 -5.59 -3.75 6.05
N TRP A 403 -4.75 -2.71 5.94
CA TRP A 403 -4.87 -1.51 6.77
C TRP A 403 -6.23 -0.86 6.61
N TYR A 404 -6.71 -0.67 5.38
CA TYR A 404 -8.01 -0.05 5.10
C TYR A 404 -9.16 -0.86 5.71
N ALA A 405 -9.15 -2.19 5.52
CA ALA A 405 -10.21 -3.06 6.02
C ALA A 405 -10.21 -3.17 7.55
N GLU A 406 -9.02 -3.19 8.17
CA GLU A 406 -8.88 -3.42 9.60
C GLU A 406 -9.14 -2.17 10.44
N ILE A 407 -8.57 -1.02 10.05
CA ILE A 407 -8.61 0.21 10.85
C ILE A 407 -9.33 1.38 10.18
N GLY A 408 -9.79 1.23 8.95
CA GLY A 408 -10.27 2.36 8.15
C GLY A 408 -11.31 3.24 8.82
N ARG A 409 -12.20 2.67 9.63
CA ARG A 409 -13.24 3.41 10.37
C ARG A 409 -12.72 4.10 11.63
N GLU A 410 -11.53 3.74 12.11
CA GLU A 410 -10.89 4.32 13.30
C GLU A 410 -9.95 5.47 12.94
N ILE A 411 -9.79 5.75 11.64
CA ILE A 411 -8.88 6.77 11.15
C ILE A 411 -9.50 8.15 11.33
N VAL A 412 -8.69 9.05 11.85
CA VAL A 412 -9.03 10.46 12.05
C VAL A 412 -8.18 11.41 11.21
N GLY A 413 -7.23 10.92 10.43
CA GLY A 413 -6.40 11.69 9.51
C GLY A 413 -5.49 10.79 8.69
N TYR A 414 -4.97 11.33 7.62
CA TYR A 414 -4.07 10.62 6.70
C TYR A 414 -2.87 11.49 6.35
N HIS A 415 -1.68 10.86 6.27
CA HIS A 415 -0.56 11.40 5.51
C HIS A 415 -0.51 10.73 4.14
N LEU A 416 -0.52 11.55 3.11
CA LEU A 416 -0.45 11.10 1.71
C LEU A 416 0.82 11.63 1.06
N HIS A 417 1.55 10.75 0.42
CA HIS A 417 2.72 11.07 -0.37
C HIS A 417 3.06 9.90 -1.29
N GLN A 418 3.91 10.11 -2.27
CA GLN A 418 4.44 9.03 -3.08
C GLN A 418 5.79 8.54 -2.50
N ILE A 419 6.20 7.37 -2.94
CA ILE A 419 7.53 6.82 -2.73
C ILE A 419 8.16 6.66 -4.10
N ASP A 420 9.23 7.37 -4.35
CA ASP A 420 9.90 7.37 -5.64
C ASP A 420 11.35 6.91 -5.53
N ARG A 421 11.91 6.50 -6.65
CA ARG A 421 13.29 6.04 -6.73
C ARG A 421 14.20 7.19 -7.14
N ARG A 422 15.13 7.55 -6.26
CA ARG A 422 16.20 8.51 -6.55
C ARG A 422 17.55 7.80 -6.55
N GLY A 423 18.09 7.59 -7.74
CA GLY A 423 19.27 6.73 -7.92
C GLY A 423 18.97 5.30 -7.48
N ASP A 424 19.71 4.78 -6.51
CA ASP A 424 19.56 3.42 -5.99
C ASP A 424 18.69 3.31 -4.72
N LYS A 425 18.13 4.45 -4.25
CA LYS A 425 17.35 4.50 -3.01
C LYS A 425 15.88 4.83 -3.27
N TRP A 426 15.00 4.25 -2.45
CA TRP A 426 13.63 4.65 -2.36
C TRP A 426 13.49 5.78 -1.34
N GLU A 427 12.85 6.88 -1.75
CA GLU A 427 12.59 8.05 -0.89
C GLU A 427 11.10 8.18 -0.62
N ASN A 428 10.73 8.27 0.65
CA ASN A 428 9.38 8.60 1.09
C ASN A 428 9.12 10.12 0.93
N HIS A 429 7.86 10.51 1.06
CA HIS A 429 7.40 11.90 1.06
C HIS A 429 7.74 12.66 -0.23
N THR A 430 7.66 11.96 -1.37
CA THR A 430 7.75 12.57 -2.69
C THR A 430 6.36 13.01 -3.18
N PRO A 431 6.28 13.97 -4.13
CA PRO A 431 5.00 14.43 -4.67
C PRO A 431 4.20 13.30 -5.32
N ILE A 432 2.89 13.43 -5.29
CA ILE A 432 1.97 12.58 -6.05
C ILE A 432 1.74 13.29 -7.39
N ASP A 433 2.52 12.95 -8.40
CA ASP A 433 2.42 13.47 -9.75
C ASP A 433 1.45 12.65 -10.64
N GLY A 434 1.05 11.49 -10.13
CA GLY A 434 0.08 10.58 -10.72
C GLY A 434 -0.43 9.58 -9.68
N TRP A 435 -1.64 9.05 -9.90
CA TRP A 435 -2.31 8.16 -8.95
C TRP A 435 -1.76 6.73 -8.96
N PHE A 436 -1.02 6.36 -10.01
CA PHE A 436 -0.44 5.03 -10.22
C PHE A 436 1.08 5.14 -10.23
N GLY A 437 1.65 5.48 -9.08
CA GLY A 437 3.08 5.73 -8.94
C GLY A 437 3.93 4.46 -8.92
N PRO A 438 5.24 4.63 -8.78
CA PRO A 438 6.18 3.51 -8.88
C PRO A 438 6.09 2.53 -7.70
N LEU A 439 5.53 2.95 -6.56
CA LEU A 439 5.37 2.07 -5.40
C LEU A 439 3.96 2.10 -4.80
N ILE A 440 3.25 3.22 -4.86
CA ILE A 440 1.87 3.37 -4.36
C ILE A 440 0.95 3.64 -5.53
N SER A 441 -0.05 2.78 -5.73
CA SER A 441 -1.24 3.08 -6.50
C SER A 441 -2.35 3.48 -5.53
N TYR A 442 -3.05 4.57 -5.84
CA TYR A 442 -4.13 5.08 -4.99
C TYR A 442 -5.52 4.53 -5.35
N ALA A 443 -5.62 3.62 -6.33
CA ALA A 443 -6.91 3.07 -6.73
C ALA A 443 -7.62 2.34 -5.58
N GLY A 444 -6.89 1.54 -4.80
CA GLY A 444 -7.45 0.86 -3.63
C GLY A 444 -7.89 1.84 -2.54
N PHE A 445 -7.13 2.92 -2.32
CA PHE A 445 -7.52 4.00 -1.42
C PHE A 445 -8.83 4.68 -1.87
N PHE A 446 -8.98 4.99 -3.15
CA PHE A 446 -10.18 5.62 -3.69
C PHE A 446 -11.42 4.73 -3.58
N ASP A 447 -11.30 3.43 -3.88
CA ASP A 447 -12.39 2.48 -3.68
C ASP A 447 -12.79 2.40 -2.19
N ALA A 448 -11.82 2.27 -1.29
CA ALA A 448 -12.04 2.20 0.15
C ALA A 448 -12.68 3.50 0.69
N TRP A 449 -12.28 4.67 0.15
CA TRP A 449 -12.86 5.96 0.47
C TRP A 449 -14.31 6.09 0.01
N GLN A 450 -14.60 5.75 -1.24
CA GLN A 450 -15.95 5.83 -1.82
C GLN A 450 -16.93 4.84 -1.21
N SER A 451 -16.44 3.64 -0.85
CA SER A 451 -17.29 2.61 -0.21
C SER A 451 -17.55 2.85 1.27
N GLY A 452 -16.96 3.90 1.89
CA GLY A 452 -17.08 4.16 3.32
C GLY A 452 -16.31 3.18 4.20
N MET A 453 -15.38 2.43 3.65
CA MET A 453 -14.43 1.61 4.40
C MET A 453 -13.46 2.52 5.17
N LEU A 454 -13.01 3.61 4.55
CA LEU A 454 -12.19 4.64 5.17
C LEU A 454 -13.08 5.76 5.76
N ALA A 455 -12.76 6.19 6.97
CA ALA A 455 -13.41 7.36 7.57
C ALA A 455 -13.04 8.63 6.81
N LYS A 456 -14.01 9.54 6.63
CA LYS A 456 -13.77 10.86 6.06
C LYS A 456 -13.01 11.72 7.08
N ALA A 457 -11.75 12.02 6.77
CA ALA A 457 -10.84 12.76 7.63
C ALA A 457 -9.81 13.53 6.79
N PRO A 458 -9.11 14.53 7.34
CA PRO A 458 -8.13 15.31 6.59
C PRO A 458 -7.08 14.44 5.87
N LEU A 459 -6.86 14.73 4.59
CA LEU A 459 -5.90 14.09 3.70
C LEU A 459 -4.67 15.00 3.60
N ILE A 460 -3.75 14.90 4.53
CA ILE A 460 -2.62 15.81 4.67
C ILE A 460 -1.48 15.38 3.75
N LEU A 461 -1.12 16.22 2.80
CA LEU A 461 0.03 16.00 1.93
C LEU A 461 1.32 16.21 2.73
N GLU A 462 1.99 15.13 3.12
CA GLU A 462 3.29 15.21 3.79
C GLU A 462 4.43 15.05 2.79
N ILE A 463 4.75 16.12 2.08
CA ILE A 463 5.77 16.14 1.04
C ILE A 463 7.00 16.91 1.53
N ARG A 464 8.18 16.26 1.50
CA ARG A 464 9.43 16.83 2.05
C ARG A 464 10.23 17.64 1.04
N ILE A 465 9.87 17.59 -0.24
CA ILE A 465 10.48 18.41 -1.29
C ILE A 465 9.91 19.82 -1.16
N PRO A 466 10.73 20.88 -1.11
CA PRO A 466 10.24 22.26 -1.06
C PRO A 466 9.24 22.52 -2.19
N ARG A 467 8.06 23.02 -1.86
CA ARG A 467 6.94 23.28 -2.80
C ARG A 467 6.48 22.06 -3.63
N GLY A 468 6.89 20.84 -3.23
CA GLY A 468 6.50 19.61 -3.95
C GLY A 468 4.99 19.32 -3.91
N TYR A 469 4.27 19.86 -2.92
CA TYR A 469 2.81 19.77 -2.84
C TYR A 469 2.08 20.44 -4.03
N GLU A 470 2.70 21.43 -4.68
CA GLU A 470 2.11 22.09 -5.86
C GLU A 470 1.88 21.11 -7.00
N VAL A 471 2.82 20.18 -7.19
CA VAL A 471 2.70 19.11 -8.19
C VAL A 471 1.48 18.24 -7.91
N THR A 472 1.27 17.87 -6.65
CA THR A 472 0.12 17.04 -6.24
C THR A 472 -1.20 17.79 -6.39
N VAL A 473 -1.26 19.03 -5.96
CA VAL A 473 -2.48 19.88 -6.11
C VAL A 473 -2.82 20.08 -7.57
N ASP A 474 -1.82 20.28 -8.44
CA ASP A 474 -2.01 20.37 -9.89
C ASP A 474 -2.48 19.03 -10.49
N ALA A 475 -1.93 17.89 -10.05
CA ALA A 475 -2.40 16.58 -10.49
C ALA A 475 -3.86 16.32 -10.12
N LEU A 476 -4.31 16.76 -8.93
CA LEU A 476 -5.70 16.70 -8.50
C LEU A 476 -6.65 17.52 -9.38
N SER A 477 -6.18 18.67 -9.88
CA SER A 477 -7.00 19.56 -10.74
C SER A 477 -7.21 19.00 -12.15
N ARG A 478 -6.33 18.12 -12.59
CA ARG A 478 -6.38 17.49 -13.93
C ARG A 478 -7.29 16.27 -14.00
N ARG A 479 -8.21 16.09 -13.08
CA ARG A 479 -9.15 14.96 -12.99
C ARG A 479 -9.41 14.31 -14.36
N THR A 480 -8.76 13.22 -14.67
CA THR A 480 -9.01 12.38 -15.85
C THR A 480 -9.55 11.04 -15.40
#